data_383a19c6338bd84e7db719885ce803da
#
_entry.id   383a19c6338bd84e7db719885ce803da
#
_cell.length_a   1.000
_cell.length_b   1.000
_cell.length_c   1.000
_cell.angle_alpha   90.00
_cell.angle_beta   90.00
_cell.angle_gamma   90.00
#
_symmetry.space_group_name_H-M   'P 1'
#
loop_
_entity.id
_entity.type
_entity.pdbx_description
1 polymer ?
#
loop_
_entity_poly.entity_id
_entity_poly.type
_entity_poly.pdbx_seq_one_letter_code
_entity_poly.pdbx_strand_id
1 'polypeptide(L)'
;MSDSSVIIVDLDVRGEREITRLADALKRWLHQQELTAAIDTGRRVFTPNANCGTIAVCPRCSNKVSDWVDIANDTLTAWVEYRGEDGVACPHCAHTSRVSEWAWRDGEPWALGELAITFHNPEHSITGSFLSRLQKQLDGHELKVIHSHL
;
A
#
# COMPACT_ATOMS: atom_id res chain seq x y z
N MET A 1 -22.09 11.94 -6.48
CA MET A 1 -21.47 10.59 -6.48
C MET A 1 -20.13 10.65 -5.76
N SER A 2 -19.88 9.69 -4.92
CA SER A 2 -18.59 9.57 -4.27
C SER A 2 -17.65 8.73 -5.15
N ASP A 3 -16.42 9.21 -5.28
CA ASP A 3 -15.39 8.47 -6.02
C ASP A 3 -14.73 7.44 -5.11
N SER A 4 -14.58 6.24 -5.61
CA SER A 4 -13.87 5.18 -4.93
C SER A 4 -12.73 4.66 -5.80
N SER A 5 -11.69 4.16 -5.16
CA SER A 5 -10.53 3.58 -5.83
C SER A 5 -10.04 2.36 -5.07
N VAL A 6 -9.44 1.44 -5.79
CA VAL A 6 -8.70 0.34 -5.18
C VAL A 6 -7.23 0.53 -5.56
N ILE A 7 -6.39 0.67 -4.55
CA ILE A 7 -4.95 0.84 -4.71
C ILE A 7 -4.29 -0.47 -4.32
N ILE A 8 -3.47 -1.01 -5.21
CA ILE A 8 -2.71 -2.23 -4.93
C ILE A 8 -1.23 -1.86 -4.93
N VAL A 9 -0.60 -1.96 -3.77
CA VAL A 9 0.78 -1.54 -3.55
C VAL A 9 1.70 -2.76 -3.53
N ASP A 10 2.76 -2.72 -4.35
CA ASP A 10 3.86 -3.67 -4.25
C ASP A 10 4.73 -3.26 -3.07
N LEU A 11 4.77 -4.08 -2.02
CA LEU A 11 5.47 -3.76 -0.79
C LEU A 11 6.98 -4.04 -0.85
N ASP A 12 7.44 -4.78 -1.86
CA ASP A 12 8.79 -5.34 -1.86
C ASP A 12 9.73 -4.75 -2.91
N VAL A 13 9.19 -4.23 -4.03
CA VAL A 13 10.04 -3.70 -5.09
C VAL A 13 10.85 -2.50 -4.61
N ARG A 14 12.12 -2.49 -4.95
CA ARG A 14 13.04 -1.40 -4.62
C ARG A 14 13.92 -1.09 -5.82
N GLY A 15 14.13 0.20 -6.04
CA GLY A 15 15.06 0.70 -7.02
C GLY A 15 14.45 0.94 -8.40
N GLU A 16 14.91 1.99 -9.04
CA GLU A 16 14.39 2.50 -10.31
C GLU A 16 14.38 1.44 -11.41
N ARG A 17 15.44 0.64 -11.50
CA ARG A 17 15.56 -0.39 -12.54
C ARG A 17 14.46 -1.45 -12.43
N GLU A 18 14.25 -1.96 -11.23
CA GLU A 18 13.22 -2.99 -11.00
C GLU A 18 11.81 -2.40 -11.14
N ILE A 19 11.60 -1.19 -10.65
CA ILE A 19 10.32 -0.48 -10.81
C ILE A 19 9.98 -0.34 -12.29
N THR A 20 10.92 0.12 -13.10
CA THR A 20 10.70 0.30 -14.54
C THR A 20 10.36 -1.02 -15.22
N ARG A 21 11.10 -2.07 -14.91
CA ARG A 21 10.86 -3.41 -15.47
C ARG A 21 9.46 -3.91 -15.14
N LEU A 22 9.08 -3.83 -13.86
CA LEU A 22 7.77 -4.29 -13.41
C LEU A 22 6.63 -3.41 -13.93
N ALA A 23 6.81 -2.09 -13.94
CA ALA A 23 5.80 -1.18 -14.47
C ALA A 23 5.52 -1.45 -15.96
N ASP A 24 6.56 -1.71 -16.74
CA ASP A 24 6.40 -2.04 -18.17
C ASP A 24 5.69 -3.38 -18.34
N ALA A 25 6.03 -4.38 -17.54
CA ALA A 25 5.36 -5.68 -17.56
C ALA A 25 3.88 -5.54 -17.19
N LEU A 26 3.57 -4.72 -16.18
CA LEU A 26 2.19 -4.45 -15.77
C LEU A 26 1.39 -3.79 -16.87
N LYS A 27 1.96 -2.78 -17.53
CA LYS A 27 1.27 -2.08 -18.63
C LYS A 27 0.87 -3.05 -19.73
N ARG A 28 1.79 -3.93 -20.12
CA ARG A 28 1.52 -4.94 -21.14
C ARG A 28 0.45 -5.93 -20.69
N TRP A 29 0.55 -6.41 -19.45
CA TRP A 29 -0.40 -7.37 -18.91
C TRP A 29 -1.80 -6.78 -18.78
N LEU A 30 -1.93 -5.55 -18.26
CA LEU A 30 -3.21 -4.86 -18.13
C LEU A 30 -3.86 -4.65 -19.52
N HIS A 31 -3.05 -4.29 -20.51
CA HIS A 31 -3.53 -4.14 -21.89
C HIS A 31 -4.09 -5.47 -22.43
N GLN A 32 -3.38 -6.57 -22.18
CA GLN A 32 -3.84 -7.92 -22.58
C GLN A 32 -5.13 -8.32 -21.88
N GLN A 33 -5.33 -7.87 -20.65
CA GLN A 33 -6.55 -8.13 -19.87
C GLN A 33 -7.69 -7.14 -20.19
N GLU A 34 -7.43 -6.18 -21.08
CA GLU A 34 -8.38 -5.10 -21.40
C GLU A 34 -8.80 -4.29 -20.17
N LEU A 35 -7.85 -4.07 -19.26
CA LEU A 35 -8.06 -3.33 -18.02
C LEU A 35 -7.36 -1.97 -18.07
N THR A 36 -8.04 -0.96 -17.53
CA THR A 36 -7.51 0.39 -17.39
C THR A 36 -7.19 0.66 -15.93
N ALA A 37 -5.95 1.06 -15.67
CA ALA A 37 -5.51 1.42 -14.33
C ALA A 37 -4.39 2.45 -14.43
N ALA A 38 -4.24 3.26 -13.37
CA ALA A 38 -3.10 4.15 -13.23
C ALA A 38 -1.95 3.40 -12.55
N ILE A 39 -0.73 3.61 -13.02
CA ILE A 39 0.47 3.03 -12.40
C ILE A 39 1.29 4.17 -11.83
N ASP A 40 1.53 4.12 -10.53
CA ASP A 40 2.37 5.08 -9.81
C ASP A 40 3.72 4.46 -9.51
N THR A 41 4.79 5.20 -9.81
CA THR A 41 6.17 4.79 -9.53
C THR A 41 6.85 5.82 -8.64
N GLY A 42 7.84 5.37 -7.86
CA GLY A 42 8.53 6.19 -6.88
C GLY A 42 7.95 6.02 -5.48
N ARG A 43 8.72 6.44 -4.48
CA ARG A 43 8.32 6.27 -3.09
C ARG A 43 7.14 7.16 -2.72
N ARG A 44 6.08 6.54 -2.23
CA ARG A 44 4.87 7.24 -1.79
C ARG A 44 4.32 6.63 -0.52
N VAL A 45 3.51 7.41 0.18
CA VAL A 45 2.66 6.96 1.27
C VAL A 45 1.26 6.79 0.68
N PHE A 46 0.74 5.57 0.68
CA PHE A 46 -0.60 5.28 0.19
C PHE A 46 -1.57 5.21 1.36
N THR A 47 -2.61 6.02 1.32
CA THR A 47 -3.62 6.10 2.38
C THR A 47 -5.01 5.86 1.83
N PRO A 48 -5.95 5.42 2.67
CA PRO A 48 -7.33 5.18 2.24
C PRO A 48 -8.21 6.44 2.17
N ASN A 49 -7.63 7.63 2.30
CA ASN A 49 -8.37 8.91 2.30
C ASN A 49 -9.52 8.89 3.32
N ALA A 50 -10.79 9.05 2.88
CA ALA A 50 -11.93 9.08 3.78
C ALA A 50 -12.15 7.77 4.56
N ASN A 51 -11.52 6.67 4.14
CA ASN A 51 -11.59 5.40 4.85
C ASN A 51 -10.51 5.25 5.92
N CYS A 52 -9.79 6.33 6.25
CA CYS A 52 -8.79 6.33 7.32
C CYS A 52 -9.43 6.04 8.68
N GLY A 53 -8.85 5.09 9.40
CA GLY A 53 -9.21 4.84 10.78
C GLY A 53 -8.57 5.86 11.72
N THR A 54 -9.03 5.86 12.96
CA THR A 54 -8.53 6.79 13.99
C THR A 54 -7.57 6.12 14.95
N ILE A 55 -7.64 4.81 15.07
CA ILE A 55 -6.83 4.05 16.03
C ILE A 55 -6.11 2.92 15.29
N ALA A 56 -4.79 2.96 15.32
CA ALA A 56 -3.95 1.88 14.82
C ALA A 56 -3.78 0.81 15.90
N VAL A 57 -3.59 -0.43 15.47
CA VAL A 57 -3.38 -1.57 16.36
C VAL A 57 -2.04 -2.21 16.01
N CYS A 58 -1.17 -2.36 17.00
CA CYS A 58 0.13 -3.00 16.81
C CYS A 58 -0.06 -4.47 16.39
N PRO A 59 0.58 -4.92 15.29
CA PRO A 59 0.43 -6.30 14.85
C PRO A 59 1.10 -7.31 15.77
N ARG A 60 1.97 -6.84 16.67
CA ARG A 60 2.71 -7.71 17.59
C ARG A 60 2.04 -7.85 18.95
N CYS A 61 1.75 -6.72 19.61
CA CYS A 61 1.21 -6.74 20.98
C CYS A 61 -0.27 -6.44 21.07
N SER A 62 -0.92 -6.08 19.95
CA SER A 62 -2.34 -5.76 19.85
C SER A 62 -2.78 -4.53 20.66
N ASN A 63 -1.85 -3.74 21.17
CA ASN A 63 -2.18 -2.49 21.82
C ASN A 63 -2.66 -1.44 20.82
N LYS A 64 -3.59 -0.62 21.25
CA LYS A 64 -4.10 0.50 20.46
C LYS A 64 -3.17 1.69 20.55
N VAL A 65 -2.95 2.36 19.42
CA VAL A 65 -2.09 3.53 19.30
C VAL A 65 -2.89 4.63 18.61
N SER A 66 -3.41 5.57 19.41
CA SER A 66 -4.27 6.66 18.89
C SER A 66 -3.48 7.80 18.24
N ASP A 67 -2.20 7.93 18.57
CA ASP A 67 -1.29 8.95 18.03
C ASP A 67 -0.31 8.37 17.00
N TRP A 68 -0.73 7.33 16.28
CA TRP A 68 0.13 6.59 15.37
C TRP A 68 0.77 7.48 14.30
N VAL A 69 0.02 8.42 13.74
CA VAL A 69 0.56 9.31 12.68
C VAL A 69 1.74 10.13 13.21
N ASP A 70 1.64 10.62 14.43
CA ASP A 70 2.74 11.37 15.05
C ASP A 70 3.96 10.48 15.29
N ILE A 71 3.73 9.24 15.75
CA ILE A 71 4.80 8.27 15.99
C ILE A 71 5.45 7.86 14.68
N ALA A 72 4.66 7.65 13.62
CA ALA A 72 5.14 7.21 12.32
C ALA A 72 5.74 8.35 11.49
N ASN A 73 5.58 9.60 11.89
CA ASN A 73 5.94 10.75 11.08
C ASN A 73 7.37 10.70 10.54
N ASP A 74 8.34 10.32 11.38
CA ASP A 74 9.75 10.24 10.97
C ASP A 74 9.95 9.16 9.90
N THR A 75 9.30 8.00 10.06
CA THR A 75 9.34 6.92 9.07
C THR A 75 8.73 7.36 7.75
N LEU A 76 7.55 7.99 7.80
CA LEU A 76 6.84 8.44 6.60
C LEU A 76 7.66 9.50 5.85
N THR A 77 8.22 10.45 6.56
CA THR A 77 9.04 11.52 5.99
C THR A 77 10.33 10.96 5.39
N ALA A 78 11.03 10.11 6.12
CA ALA A 78 12.26 9.48 5.64
C ALA A 78 12.02 8.62 4.40
N TRP A 79 10.89 7.94 4.35
CA TRP A 79 10.52 7.12 3.20
C TRP A 79 10.43 7.95 1.91
N VAL A 80 9.61 9.01 1.92
CA VAL A 80 9.42 9.83 0.71
C VAL A 80 10.68 10.59 0.31
N GLU A 81 11.61 10.78 1.24
CA GLU A 81 12.90 11.42 0.98
C GLU A 81 14.01 10.43 0.63
N TYR A 82 13.68 9.15 0.46
CA TYR A 82 14.64 8.08 0.14
C TYR A 82 15.74 7.93 1.19
N ARG A 83 15.41 8.14 2.47
CA ARG A 83 16.35 8.09 3.60
C ARG A 83 16.14 6.91 4.54
N GLY A 84 15.04 6.18 4.40
CA GLY A 84 14.72 5.12 5.34
C GLY A 84 13.82 4.05 4.79
N GLU A 85 13.50 3.09 5.62
CA GLU A 85 12.61 1.97 5.32
C GLU A 85 11.21 2.19 5.90
N ASP A 86 10.36 1.18 5.82
CA ASP A 86 8.93 1.30 6.12
C ASP A 86 8.52 0.80 7.51
N GLY A 87 9.44 0.76 8.45
CA GLY A 87 9.18 0.26 9.80
C GLY A 87 8.78 1.34 10.79
N VAL A 88 7.79 1.03 11.63
CA VAL A 88 7.34 1.89 12.73
C VAL A 88 7.43 1.09 14.03
N ALA A 89 8.13 1.63 15.03
CA ALA A 89 8.27 0.99 16.32
C ALA A 89 7.04 1.26 17.19
N CYS A 90 6.52 0.20 17.80
CA CYS A 90 5.39 0.32 18.73
C CYS A 90 5.85 0.95 20.05
N PRO A 91 5.14 1.98 20.56
CA PRO A 91 5.53 2.60 21.83
C PRO A 91 5.30 1.69 23.05
N HIS A 92 4.51 0.62 22.91
CA HIS A 92 4.21 -0.29 24.00
C HIS A 92 5.16 -1.48 24.05
N CYS A 93 5.43 -2.14 22.91
CA CYS A 93 6.27 -3.35 22.89
C CYS A 93 7.65 -3.13 22.25
N ALA A 94 7.90 -1.95 21.69
CA ALA A 94 9.14 -1.58 21.01
C ALA A 94 9.45 -2.38 19.74
N HIS A 95 8.57 -3.31 19.31
CA HIS A 95 8.76 -4.05 18.07
C HIS A 95 8.53 -3.14 16.87
N THR A 96 9.40 -3.24 15.86
CA THR A 96 9.25 -2.51 14.60
C THR A 96 8.50 -3.36 13.59
N SER A 97 7.40 -2.83 13.09
CA SER A 97 6.57 -3.49 12.08
C SER A 97 6.42 -2.59 10.86
N ARG A 98 6.25 -3.19 9.67
CA ARG A 98 6.01 -2.42 8.46
C ARG A 98 4.71 -1.62 8.59
N VAL A 99 4.65 -0.45 7.99
CA VAL A 99 3.44 0.38 7.97
C VAL A 99 2.23 -0.43 7.53
N SER A 100 2.39 -1.28 6.50
CA SER A 100 1.31 -2.11 5.96
C SER A 100 0.80 -3.19 6.91
N GLU A 101 1.57 -3.57 7.92
CA GLU A 101 1.19 -4.59 8.90
C GLU A 101 0.32 -4.04 10.01
N TRP A 102 0.33 -2.72 10.21
CA TRP A 102 -0.52 -2.08 11.21
C TRP A 102 -1.98 -2.15 10.78
N ALA A 103 -2.84 -2.66 11.67
CA ALA A 103 -4.27 -2.68 11.44
C ALA A 103 -4.91 -1.39 11.95
N TRP A 104 -6.05 -1.04 11.39
CA TRP A 104 -6.80 0.14 11.79
C TRP A 104 -8.19 -0.31 12.24
N ARG A 105 -8.57 0.07 13.45
CA ARG A 105 -9.78 -0.41 14.11
C ARG A 105 -11.05 -0.14 13.30
N ASP A 106 -11.12 1.02 12.66
CA ASP A 106 -12.31 1.50 11.94
C ASP A 106 -11.94 2.06 10.56
N GLY A 107 -10.93 1.50 9.94
CA GLY A 107 -10.47 1.98 8.64
C GLY A 107 -9.63 0.97 7.89
N GLU A 108 -9.25 1.37 6.68
CA GLU A 108 -8.42 0.60 5.78
C GLU A 108 -6.93 0.78 6.09
N PRO A 109 -6.08 -0.14 5.65
CA PRO A 109 -4.64 -0.05 5.91
C PRO A 109 -3.96 1.09 5.15
N TRP A 110 -2.77 1.45 5.63
CA TRP A 110 -1.82 2.30 4.93
C TRP A 110 -0.72 1.41 4.35
N ALA A 111 0.00 1.93 3.36
CA ALA A 111 1.17 1.23 2.83
C ALA A 111 2.22 2.21 2.33
N LEU A 112 3.49 1.82 2.44
CA LEU A 112 4.60 2.50 1.79
C LEU A 112 5.06 1.60 0.65
N GLY A 113 5.30 2.18 -0.52
CA GLY A 113 5.74 1.41 -1.68
C GLY A 113 6.37 2.29 -2.74
N GLU A 114 7.04 1.64 -3.68
CA GLU A 114 7.68 2.31 -4.83
C GLU A 114 6.93 2.03 -6.13
N LEU A 115 5.91 1.17 -6.10
CA LEU A 115 5.09 0.83 -7.25
C LEU A 115 3.68 0.50 -6.78
N ALA A 116 2.68 1.09 -7.41
CA ALA A 116 1.29 0.80 -7.12
C ALA A 116 0.43 0.91 -8.36
N ILE A 117 -0.70 0.20 -8.33
CA ILE A 117 -1.71 0.21 -9.38
C ILE A 117 -3.01 0.71 -8.76
N THR A 118 -3.64 1.68 -9.39
CA THR A 118 -4.91 2.22 -8.92
C THR A 118 -6.01 2.02 -9.96
N PHE A 119 -7.08 1.36 -9.53
CA PHE A 119 -8.31 1.22 -10.30
C PHE A 119 -9.32 2.23 -9.77
N HIS A 120 -9.72 3.19 -10.61
CA HIS A 120 -10.71 4.21 -10.25
C HIS A 120 -12.11 3.67 -10.54
N ASN A 121 -13.00 3.74 -9.53
CA ASN A 121 -14.38 3.28 -9.64
C ASN A 121 -14.49 1.92 -10.35
N PRO A 122 -13.83 0.88 -9.83
CA PRO A 122 -13.78 -0.42 -10.51
C PRO A 122 -15.19 -1.01 -10.66
N GLU A 123 -15.50 -1.46 -11.87
CA GLU A 123 -16.79 -2.07 -12.17
C GLU A 123 -16.97 -3.43 -11.50
N HIS A 124 -15.86 -4.11 -11.25
CA HIS A 124 -15.82 -5.46 -10.68
C HIS A 124 -14.97 -5.49 -9.43
N SER A 125 -15.34 -6.36 -8.51
CA SER A 125 -14.54 -6.59 -7.31
C SER A 125 -13.17 -7.13 -7.66
N ILE A 126 -12.16 -6.65 -6.93
CA ILE A 126 -10.81 -7.20 -7.02
C ILE A 126 -10.81 -8.53 -6.26
N THR A 127 -10.81 -9.63 -6.99
CA THR A 127 -10.89 -10.97 -6.41
C THR A 127 -9.52 -11.50 -6.00
N GLY A 128 -9.53 -12.52 -5.15
CA GLY A 128 -8.29 -13.23 -4.79
C GLY A 128 -7.61 -13.86 -6.01
N SER A 129 -8.40 -14.36 -6.97
CA SER A 129 -7.88 -14.91 -8.22
C SER A 129 -7.17 -13.84 -9.05
N PHE A 130 -7.75 -12.65 -9.17
CA PHE A 130 -7.12 -11.53 -9.86
C PHE A 130 -5.81 -11.12 -9.17
N LEU A 131 -5.83 -10.99 -7.84
CA LEU A 131 -4.64 -10.62 -7.06
C LEU A 131 -3.54 -11.65 -7.21
N SER A 132 -3.85 -12.94 -7.25
CA SER A 132 -2.86 -13.99 -7.46
C SER A 132 -2.20 -13.88 -8.84
N ARG A 133 -2.98 -13.58 -9.87
CA ARG A 133 -2.45 -13.38 -11.23
C ARG A 133 -1.60 -12.11 -11.31
N LEU A 134 -2.05 -11.04 -10.68
CA LEU A 134 -1.30 -9.79 -10.60
C LEU A 134 0.02 -9.99 -9.87
N GLN A 135 0.01 -10.72 -8.75
CA GLN A 135 1.21 -11.00 -7.97
C GLN A 135 2.28 -11.72 -8.80
N LYS A 136 1.86 -12.62 -9.68
CA LYS A 136 2.79 -13.30 -10.60
C LYS A 136 3.48 -12.31 -11.55
N GLN A 137 2.77 -11.27 -11.97
CA GLN A 137 3.36 -10.21 -12.81
C GLN A 137 4.36 -9.36 -12.03
N LEU A 138 4.28 -9.37 -10.71
CA LEU A 138 5.13 -8.61 -9.80
C LEU A 138 6.12 -9.51 -9.06
N ASP A 139 6.64 -10.54 -9.73
CA ASP A 139 7.67 -11.44 -9.21
C ASP A 139 7.29 -12.15 -7.90
N GLY A 140 6.01 -12.30 -7.61
CA GLY A 140 5.54 -12.92 -6.37
C GLY A 140 5.66 -12.03 -5.15
N HIS A 141 5.90 -10.73 -5.33
CA HIS A 141 6.01 -9.78 -4.23
C HIS A 141 4.75 -9.71 -3.38
N GLU A 142 4.91 -9.34 -2.12
CA GLU A 142 3.78 -9.10 -1.24
C GLU A 142 3.03 -7.84 -1.68
N LEU A 143 1.70 -7.94 -1.77
CA LEU A 143 0.84 -6.84 -2.18
C LEU A 143 -0.05 -6.42 -1.03
N LYS A 144 -0.37 -5.11 -0.99
CA LYS A 144 -1.34 -4.57 -0.05
C LYS A 144 -2.47 -3.90 -0.83
N VAL A 145 -3.70 -4.28 -0.52
CA VAL A 145 -4.89 -3.71 -1.15
C VAL A 145 -5.48 -2.66 -0.22
N ILE A 146 -5.69 -1.47 -0.73
CA ILE A 146 -6.27 -0.35 0.01
C ILE A 146 -7.52 0.12 -0.72
N HIS A 147 -8.67 0.06 -0.05
CA HIS A 147 -9.91 0.64 -0.57
C HIS A 147 -9.96 2.10 -0.15
N SER A 148 -9.77 2.98 -1.12
CA SER A 148 -9.73 4.42 -0.91
C SER A 148 -11.07 5.05 -1.33
N HIS A 149 -11.51 6.06 -0.55
CA HIS A 149 -12.75 6.76 -0.81
C HIS A 149 -12.54 8.26 -0.60
N LEU A 150 -12.91 9.03 -1.60
CA LEU A 150 -12.79 10.48 -1.54
C LEU A 150 -13.99 11.14 -0.86
#